data_fafc691d2c91dcf6f7759316369b9df3
#
_entry.id   fafc691d2c91dcf6f7759316369b9df3
#
_cell.length_a   1.000
_cell.length_b   1.000
_cell.length_c   1.000
_cell.angle_alpha   90.00
_cell.angle_beta   90.00
_cell.angle_gamma   90.00
#
_symmetry.space_group_name_H-M   'P 1'
#
loop_
_entity.id
_entity.type
_entity.pdbx_description
1 polymer ?
#
loop_
_entity_poly.entity_id
_entity_poly.type
_entity_poly.pdbx_seq_one_letter_code
_entity_poly.pdbx_strand_id
1 'polypeptide(L)'
;MEAGLRIGGSLLILSMLAGTAGCQALTRTEGFGDLFVVAHEDDDLLFMNPDIQRSIARGHRVQTVYLTAGDGCRSEQYWRAQREAGVRAAYAQMAGVEDRWVDVAVRPKEVRLLQRPQVSLVFFRLPSPAREDGTSCPHGATLEKLWTRSIAELSPLDDPRVTYTKHGLVDELTKVLRIFRPDRVNALDGTGRNPVPCKPGNPAVCRVYYPATGRAYLSDHSDHYYSALFAREAHSAYQRPHQFQSYRGYNSALEPPNISDSAFLEKERVFQTYAEHDDRIDDHPPFDDFYHLWLLRQYEAR
;
A
#
# COMPACT_ATOMS: atom_id res chain seq x y z
N MET A 1 7.70 72.68 60.08
CA MET A 1 8.27 71.32 59.95
C MET A 1 7.24 70.50 59.18
N GLU A 2 7.39 70.51 57.88
CA GLU A 2 6.44 69.85 56.95
C GLU A 2 7.00 68.49 56.57
N ALA A 3 6.17 67.45 56.79
CA ALA A 3 6.49 66.13 56.33
C ALA A 3 5.71 65.82 55.01
N GLY A 4 6.44 65.75 53.92
CA GLY A 4 5.87 65.49 52.60
C GLY A 4 5.64 63.95 52.38
N LEU A 5 4.40 63.59 52.08
CA LEU A 5 3.95 62.27 51.75
C LEU A 5 4.15 62.03 50.23
N ARG A 6 5.02 61.10 49.86
CA ARG A 6 5.18 60.69 48.48
C ARG A 6 4.28 59.46 48.21
N ILE A 7 3.31 59.63 47.32
CA ILE A 7 2.46 58.53 46.81
C ILE A 7 3.18 57.90 45.61
N GLY A 8 3.60 56.66 45.77
CA GLY A 8 4.15 55.88 44.68
C GLY A 8 3.03 55.13 43.90
N GLY A 9 2.79 55.61 42.68
CA GLY A 9 1.88 54.93 41.79
C GLY A 9 2.55 53.71 41.13
N SER A 10 2.06 52.48 41.44
CA SER A 10 2.45 51.26 40.73
C SER A 10 1.67 51.14 39.44
N LEU A 11 2.36 51.23 38.33
CA LEU A 11 1.81 51.02 37.00
C LEU A 11 1.79 49.50 36.74
N LEU A 12 0.60 48.88 36.78
CA LEU A 12 0.40 47.49 36.35
C LEU A 12 0.42 47.46 34.82
N ILE A 13 1.51 46.92 34.25
CA ILE A 13 1.59 46.58 32.83
C ILE A 13 0.93 45.22 32.63
N LEU A 14 -0.25 45.26 32.07
CA LEU A 14 -0.99 44.06 31.64
C LEU A 14 -0.39 43.57 30.32
N SER A 15 0.47 42.55 30.40
CA SER A 15 1.02 41.89 29.21
C SER A 15 -0.04 41.00 28.58
N MET A 16 -0.65 41.46 27.51
CA MET A 16 -1.46 40.58 26.63
C MET A 16 -0.53 39.62 25.91
N LEU A 17 -0.50 38.40 26.35
CA LEU A 17 0.04 37.24 25.57
C LEU A 17 -0.90 37.00 24.41
N ALA A 18 -0.58 37.56 23.24
CA ALA A 18 -1.17 37.16 21.97
C ALA A 18 -0.69 35.71 21.67
N GLY A 19 -1.55 34.72 21.94
CA GLY A 19 -1.34 33.37 21.53
C GLY A 19 -1.37 33.29 20.01
N THR A 20 -0.22 33.30 19.37
CA THR A 20 -0.08 32.89 17.98
C THR A 20 -0.38 31.40 17.92
N ALA A 21 -1.59 31.05 17.46
CA ALA A 21 -1.88 29.71 16.98
C ALA A 21 -0.93 29.42 15.80
N GLY A 22 0.25 28.96 16.13
CA GLY A 22 1.21 28.47 15.16
C GLY A 22 0.58 27.28 14.42
N CYS A 23 0.26 27.50 13.15
CA CYS A 23 0.13 26.43 12.20
C CYS A 23 1.43 25.64 12.30
N GLN A 24 1.44 24.53 13.02
CA GLN A 24 2.55 23.59 12.99
C GLN A 24 2.59 23.05 11.57
N ALA A 25 3.40 23.70 10.73
CA ALA A 25 3.85 23.09 9.49
C ALA A 25 4.40 21.72 9.88
N LEU A 26 3.77 20.65 9.37
CA LEU A 26 4.25 19.28 9.51
C LEU A 26 5.71 19.28 9.06
N THR A 27 6.62 19.40 10.00
CA THR A 27 8.05 19.32 9.72
C THR A 27 8.31 17.96 9.09
N ARG A 28 8.87 17.99 7.88
CA ARG A 28 9.35 16.81 7.18
C ARG A 28 10.23 16.05 8.16
N THR A 29 9.84 14.81 8.50
CA THR A 29 10.76 13.89 9.15
C THR A 29 11.92 13.69 8.17
N GLU A 30 13.08 14.23 8.48
CA GLU A 30 14.28 14.01 7.70
C GLU A 30 14.60 12.51 7.75
N GLY A 31 14.90 11.90 6.61
CA GLY A 31 15.21 10.48 6.50
C GLY A 31 14.84 9.93 5.14
N PHE A 32 15.50 8.85 4.75
CA PHE A 32 15.24 8.16 3.50
C PHE A 32 13.78 7.70 3.44
N GLY A 33 13.13 7.88 2.29
CA GLY A 33 11.73 7.56 2.09
C GLY A 33 11.53 6.47 1.05
N ASP A 34 10.93 5.36 1.47
CA ASP A 34 10.49 4.26 0.61
C ASP A 34 8.98 4.32 0.43
N LEU A 35 8.51 4.44 -0.80
CA LEU A 35 7.09 4.36 -1.13
C LEU A 35 6.85 3.11 -1.97
N PHE A 36 5.84 2.33 -1.59
CA PHE A 36 5.43 1.11 -2.25
C PHE A 36 4.04 1.30 -2.86
N VAL A 37 3.84 0.85 -4.10
CA VAL A 37 2.53 0.87 -4.77
C VAL A 37 2.19 -0.55 -5.20
N VAL A 38 1.09 -1.05 -4.68
CA VAL A 38 0.58 -2.40 -4.94
C VAL A 38 -0.89 -2.39 -5.32
N ALA A 39 -1.40 -3.51 -5.76
CA ALA A 39 -2.81 -3.67 -6.08
C ALA A 39 -3.64 -3.96 -4.83
N HIS A 40 -3.29 -5.02 -4.09
CA HIS A 40 -4.07 -5.59 -2.99
C HIS A 40 -3.33 -5.53 -1.65
N GLU A 41 -4.03 -5.80 -0.57
CA GLU A 41 -3.54 -5.67 0.80
C GLU A 41 -2.62 -6.79 1.29
N ASP A 42 -2.21 -7.70 0.43
CA ASP A 42 -1.26 -8.78 0.72
C ASP A 42 -0.05 -8.79 -0.22
N ASP A 43 -0.12 -8.09 -1.34
CA ASP A 43 0.91 -8.07 -2.38
C ASP A 43 2.28 -7.62 -1.87
N ASP A 44 2.30 -6.58 -1.05
CA ASP A 44 3.50 -6.01 -0.47
C ASP A 44 4.15 -6.98 0.52
N LEU A 45 3.36 -7.70 1.30
CA LEU A 45 3.82 -8.71 2.24
C LEU A 45 4.39 -9.93 1.52
N LEU A 46 3.76 -10.34 0.42
CA LEU A 46 4.17 -11.50 -0.38
C LEU A 46 5.35 -11.21 -1.30
N PHE A 47 5.38 -10.05 -1.96
CA PHE A 47 6.33 -9.80 -3.06
C PHE A 47 7.42 -8.79 -2.73
N MET A 48 7.20 -7.87 -1.77
CA MET A 48 8.12 -6.79 -1.43
C MET A 48 8.76 -6.90 -0.04
N ASN A 49 8.33 -7.86 0.80
CA ASN A 49 9.06 -8.27 1.97
C ASN A 49 10.16 -9.29 1.60
N PRO A 50 11.35 -9.19 2.23
CA PRO A 50 11.68 -8.46 3.46
C PRO A 50 12.15 -7.01 3.28
N ASP A 51 12.09 -6.38 2.11
CA ASP A 51 12.61 -5.02 1.93
C ASP A 51 11.79 -3.97 2.69
N ILE A 52 10.47 -4.11 2.78
CA ILE A 52 9.62 -3.24 3.59
C ILE A 52 10.05 -3.31 5.06
N GLN A 53 10.17 -4.52 5.59
CA GLN A 53 10.57 -4.74 6.98
C GLN A 53 11.96 -4.16 7.27
N ARG A 54 12.91 -4.33 6.34
CA ARG A 54 14.25 -3.73 6.43
C ARG A 54 14.22 -2.20 6.43
N SER A 55 13.35 -1.60 5.61
CA SER A 55 13.16 -0.15 5.58
C SER A 55 12.61 0.37 6.89
N ILE A 56 11.60 -0.28 7.46
CA ILE A 56 11.02 0.06 8.77
C ILE A 56 12.09 -0.10 9.87
N ALA A 57 12.83 -1.21 9.89
CA ALA A 57 13.89 -1.47 10.88
C ALA A 57 15.03 -0.45 10.83
N ARG A 58 15.34 0.10 9.64
CA ARG A 58 16.33 1.19 9.47
C ARG A 58 15.79 2.56 9.87
N GLY A 59 14.52 2.67 10.25
CA GLY A 59 13.90 3.94 10.60
C GLY A 59 13.58 4.82 9.39
N HIS A 60 13.52 4.26 8.19
CA HIS A 60 13.08 4.97 7.01
C HIS A 60 11.62 5.42 7.14
N ARG A 61 11.26 6.48 6.42
CA ARG A 61 9.85 6.78 6.16
C ARG A 61 9.32 5.75 5.17
N VAL A 62 8.24 5.07 5.53
CA VAL A 62 7.63 4.03 4.71
C VAL A 62 6.17 4.37 4.46
N GLN A 63 5.76 4.39 3.20
CA GLN A 63 4.36 4.51 2.82
C GLN A 63 4.01 3.43 1.80
N THR A 64 2.94 2.68 2.07
CA THR A 64 2.39 1.72 1.12
C THR A 64 1.04 2.19 0.63
N VAL A 65 0.85 2.15 -0.68
CA VAL A 65 -0.35 2.58 -1.40
C VAL A 65 -1.01 1.36 -2.02
N TYR A 66 -2.24 1.09 -1.59
CA TYR A 66 -3.10 0.03 -2.14
C TYR A 66 -4.10 0.68 -3.09
N LEU A 67 -4.07 0.29 -4.37
CA LEU A 67 -4.95 0.89 -5.37
C LEU A 67 -6.35 0.32 -5.33
N THR A 68 -6.49 -0.98 -5.12
CA THR A 68 -7.79 -1.62 -5.00
C THR A 68 -8.10 -1.97 -3.55
N ALA A 69 -9.32 -2.35 -3.29
CA ALA A 69 -9.74 -2.86 -2.00
C ALA A 69 -9.51 -4.37 -1.87
N GLY A 70 -8.98 -5.03 -2.91
CA GLY A 70 -8.88 -6.48 -2.93
C GLY A 70 -10.22 -7.17 -2.62
N ASP A 71 -11.35 -6.50 -2.92
CA ASP A 71 -12.67 -6.87 -2.42
C ASP A 71 -13.15 -8.22 -2.94
N GLY A 72 -12.64 -8.64 -4.09
CA GLY A 72 -13.08 -9.90 -4.68
C GLY A 72 -14.60 -9.98 -4.83
N CYS A 73 -15.29 -8.85 -5.07
CA CYS A 73 -16.75 -8.69 -5.09
C CYS A 73 -17.44 -8.98 -3.75
N ARG A 74 -16.72 -8.94 -2.66
CA ARG A 74 -17.26 -9.09 -1.31
C ARG A 74 -17.65 -7.75 -0.69
N SER A 75 -18.29 -7.82 0.46
CA SER A 75 -18.79 -6.67 1.20
C SER A 75 -17.67 -5.81 1.82
N GLU A 76 -18.06 -4.60 2.26
CA GLU A 76 -17.18 -3.72 3.03
C GLU A 76 -16.62 -4.40 4.29
N GLN A 77 -17.39 -5.28 4.94
CA GLN A 77 -16.94 -6.08 6.07
C GLN A 77 -15.68 -6.88 5.73
N TYR A 78 -15.61 -7.46 4.52
CA TYR A 78 -14.44 -8.22 4.09
C TYR A 78 -13.24 -7.31 3.85
N TRP A 79 -13.31 -6.35 2.92
CA TRP A 79 -12.13 -5.62 2.54
C TRP A 79 -11.66 -4.59 3.58
N ARG A 80 -12.57 -3.99 4.37
CA ARG A 80 -12.18 -3.02 5.39
C ARG A 80 -11.87 -3.67 6.74
N ALA A 81 -12.74 -4.52 7.26
CA ALA A 81 -12.59 -5.08 8.60
C ALA A 81 -11.67 -6.30 8.64
N GLN A 82 -11.33 -6.86 7.50
CA GLN A 82 -10.40 -7.97 7.41
C GLN A 82 -9.10 -7.53 6.72
N ARG A 83 -9.10 -7.29 5.42
CA ARG A 83 -7.85 -7.03 4.68
C ARG A 83 -7.13 -5.76 5.14
N GLU A 84 -7.81 -4.60 5.20
CA GLU A 84 -7.17 -3.38 5.71
C GLU A 84 -6.76 -3.51 7.20
N ALA A 85 -7.53 -4.23 8.02
CA ALA A 85 -7.12 -4.50 9.40
C ALA A 85 -5.90 -5.41 9.46
N GLY A 86 -5.85 -6.44 8.62
CA GLY A 86 -4.71 -7.36 8.53
C GLY A 86 -3.40 -6.65 8.18
N VAL A 87 -3.38 -5.79 7.16
CA VAL A 87 -2.14 -5.05 6.83
C VAL A 87 -1.75 -4.06 7.91
N ARG A 88 -2.69 -3.43 8.60
CA ARG A 88 -2.38 -2.57 9.75
C ARG A 88 -1.68 -3.36 10.85
N ALA A 89 -2.22 -4.52 11.23
CA ALA A 89 -1.61 -5.40 12.23
C ALA A 89 -0.21 -5.87 11.79
N ALA A 90 -0.04 -6.29 10.53
CA ALA A 90 1.24 -6.71 9.98
C ALA A 90 2.30 -5.59 10.02
N TYR A 91 1.93 -4.35 9.67
CA TYR A 91 2.85 -3.21 9.72
C TYR A 91 3.19 -2.78 11.15
N ALA A 92 2.24 -2.85 12.07
CA ALA A 92 2.49 -2.61 13.50
C ALA A 92 3.48 -3.63 14.06
N GLN A 93 3.33 -4.90 13.70
CA GLN A 93 4.28 -5.96 14.05
C GLN A 93 5.68 -5.70 13.46
N MET A 94 5.80 -5.37 12.16
CA MET A 94 7.09 -5.04 11.53
C MET A 94 7.77 -3.84 12.22
N ALA A 95 6.98 -2.89 12.71
CA ALA A 95 7.46 -1.72 13.43
C ALA A 95 7.76 -1.98 14.92
N GLY A 96 7.40 -3.15 15.46
CA GLY A 96 7.59 -3.53 16.86
C GLY A 96 6.77 -2.68 17.83
N VAL A 97 5.55 -2.28 17.47
CA VAL A 97 4.67 -1.41 18.26
C VAL A 97 3.23 -1.95 18.28
N GLU A 98 2.40 -1.36 19.12
CA GLU A 98 0.96 -1.69 19.15
C GLU A 98 0.25 -1.32 17.84
N ASP A 99 -0.75 -2.11 17.45
CA ASP A 99 -1.61 -1.87 16.29
C ASP A 99 -2.60 -0.71 16.57
N ARG A 100 -2.06 0.51 16.55
CA ARG A 100 -2.83 1.74 16.79
C ARG A 100 -2.53 2.77 15.72
N TRP A 101 -3.55 3.17 14.99
CA TRP A 101 -3.45 4.05 13.84
C TRP A 101 -4.24 5.34 14.01
N VAL A 102 -3.73 6.40 13.40
CA VAL A 102 -4.39 7.71 13.34
C VAL A 102 -4.83 7.97 11.91
N ASP A 103 -6.09 8.29 11.74
CA ASP A 103 -6.64 8.74 10.48
C ASP A 103 -6.10 10.10 10.09
N VAL A 104 -5.58 10.21 8.88
CA VAL A 104 -5.26 11.51 8.28
C VAL A 104 -6.45 11.97 7.47
N ALA A 105 -6.89 13.20 7.70
CA ALA A 105 -8.06 13.77 7.02
C ALA A 105 -7.73 14.18 5.58
N VAL A 106 -7.36 13.20 4.74
CA VAL A 106 -7.04 13.38 3.32
C VAL A 106 -7.73 12.30 2.50
N ARG A 107 -7.81 12.52 1.19
CA ARG A 107 -8.21 11.51 0.21
C ARG A 107 -7.08 11.35 -0.82
N PRO A 108 -6.77 10.12 -1.25
CA PRO A 108 -7.28 8.83 -0.76
C PRO A 108 -7.07 8.64 0.74
N LYS A 109 -7.74 7.65 1.36
CA LYS A 109 -7.68 7.39 2.81
C LYS A 109 -6.25 7.08 3.23
N GLU A 110 -5.68 7.91 4.10
CA GLU A 110 -4.37 7.67 4.71
C GLU A 110 -4.52 7.39 6.21
N VAL A 111 -3.77 6.42 6.70
CA VAL A 111 -3.59 6.15 8.13
C VAL A 111 -2.11 6.13 8.48
N ARG A 112 -1.76 6.62 9.68
CA ARG A 112 -0.39 6.63 10.20
C ARG A 112 -0.30 5.85 11.49
N LEU A 113 0.75 5.06 11.62
CA LEU A 113 1.01 4.29 12.83
C LEU A 113 1.33 5.25 14.00
N LEU A 114 0.56 5.17 15.09
CA LEU A 114 0.58 6.18 16.15
C LEU A 114 1.99 6.34 16.78
N GLN A 115 2.65 5.22 17.09
CA GLN A 115 3.97 5.23 17.73
C GLN A 115 5.15 5.34 16.73
N ARG A 116 4.86 5.20 15.42
CA ARG A 116 5.83 5.30 14.32
C ARG A 116 5.21 6.08 13.15
N PRO A 117 4.96 7.38 13.30
CA PRO A 117 4.19 8.16 12.30
C PRO A 117 4.88 8.28 10.93
N GLN A 118 6.16 7.88 10.82
CA GLN A 118 6.85 7.72 9.55
C GLN A 118 6.39 6.49 8.75
N VAL A 119 5.61 5.59 9.34
CA VAL A 119 4.98 4.45 8.68
C VAL A 119 3.52 4.79 8.42
N SER A 120 3.10 4.75 7.16
CA SER A 120 1.74 5.09 6.74
C SER A 120 1.23 4.18 5.64
N LEU A 121 -0.09 4.01 5.58
CA LEU A 121 -0.79 3.24 4.56
C LEU A 121 -1.82 4.15 3.88
N VAL A 122 -1.96 4.02 2.56
CA VAL A 122 -2.89 4.78 1.74
C VAL A 122 -3.79 3.83 0.97
N PHE A 123 -5.09 3.98 1.12
CA PHE A 123 -6.09 3.11 0.51
C PHE A 123 -6.93 3.90 -0.50
N PHE A 124 -6.82 3.56 -1.78
CA PHE A 124 -7.68 4.10 -2.84
C PHE A 124 -9.03 3.39 -2.88
N ARG A 125 -9.08 2.14 -2.46
CA ARG A 125 -10.30 1.32 -2.37
C ARG A 125 -11.03 1.18 -3.71
N LEU A 126 -10.29 1.14 -4.81
CA LEU A 126 -10.90 0.89 -6.11
C LEU A 126 -11.36 -0.57 -6.21
N PRO A 127 -12.41 -0.84 -6.98
CA PRO A 127 -12.90 -2.20 -7.20
C PRO A 127 -11.83 -3.13 -7.76
N SER A 128 -11.81 -4.37 -7.28
CA SER A 128 -10.98 -5.46 -7.78
C SER A 128 -11.84 -6.58 -8.36
N PRO A 129 -11.47 -7.20 -9.50
CA PRO A 129 -12.20 -8.34 -10.02
C PRO A 129 -12.10 -9.54 -9.07
N ALA A 130 -13.22 -10.21 -8.88
CA ALA A 130 -13.37 -11.20 -7.84
C ALA A 130 -12.67 -12.51 -8.07
N ARG A 131 -12.28 -12.83 -9.28
CA ARG A 131 -11.86 -14.19 -9.62
C ARG A 131 -10.92 -14.21 -10.79
N GLU A 132 -9.92 -15.02 -10.61
CA GLU A 132 -9.01 -15.46 -11.67
C GLU A 132 -9.71 -16.15 -12.84
N ASP A 133 -10.97 -16.57 -12.69
CA ASP A 133 -11.78 -17.22 -13.72
C ASP A 133 -12.49 -16.22 -14.65
N GLY A 134 -12.28 -14.93 -14.45
CA GLY A 134 -12.83 -13.87 -15.29
C GLY A 134 -14.33 -13.60 -15.08
N THR A 135 -14.96 -14.18 -14.06
CA THR A 135 -16.31 -13.77 -13.67
C THR A 135 -16.25 -12.38 -13.06
N SER A 136 -16.71 -11.39 -13.81
CA SER A 136 -16.71 -9.99 -13.39
C SER A 136 -17.64 -9.78 -12.21
N CYS A 137 -17.18 -8.96 -11.26
CA CYS A 137 -18.03 -8.44 -10.21
C CYS A 137 -19.28 -7.75 -10.80
N PRO A 138 -20.39 -7.69 -10.07
CA PRO A 138 -21.63 -7.04 -10.55
C PRO A 138 -21.40 -5.59 -11.00
N HIS A 139 -20.45 -4.87 -10.39
CA HIS A 139 -20.08 -3.50 -10.80
C HIS A 139 -19.26 -3.46 -12.09
N GLY A 140 -18.67 -4.56 -12.52
CA GLY A 140 -17.97 -4.71 -13.80
C GLY A 140 -16.79 -3.76 -14.06
N ALA A 141 -16.37 -2.98 -13.07
CA ALA A 141 -15.35 -1.94 -13.19
C ALA A 141 -14.02 -2.42 -12.61
N THR A 142 -12.89 -2.18 -13.32
CA THR A 142 -11.55 -2.64 -12.92
C THR A 142 -10.49 -1.64 -13.35
N LEU A 143 -9.28 -1.76 -12.75
CA LEU A 143 -8.10 -0.98 -13.18
C LEU A 143 -7.78 -1.20 -14.66
N GLU A 144 -7.91 -2.44 -15.17
CA GLU A 144 -7.73 -2.76 -16.58
C GLU A 144 -8.66 -1.95 -17.46
N LYS A 145 -9.96 -1.95 -17.15
CA LYS A 145 -10.96 -1.23 -17.95
C LYS A 145 -10.72 0.27 -17.94
N LEU A 146 -10.29 0.82 -16.80
CA LEU A 146 -9.92 2.23 -16.70
C LEU A 146 -8.68 2.54 -17.54
N TRP A 147 -7.65 1.70 -17.46
CA TRP A 147 -6.41 1.86 -18.22
C TRP A 147 -6.64 1.80 -19.72
N THR A 148 -7.38 0.80 -20.17
CA THR A 148 -7.70 0.58 -21.60
C THR A 148 -8.78 1.54 -22.10
N ARG A 149 -9.35 2.39 -21.24
CA ARG A 149 -10.46 3.30 -21.56
C ARG A 149 -11.74 2.59 -22.01
N SER A 150 -11.92 1.33 -21.61
CA SER A 150 -13.18 0.60 -21.79
C SER A 150 -14.28 1.14 -20.86
N ILE A 151 -13.88 1.84 -19.79
CA ILE A 151 -14.72 2.71 -18.96
C ILE A 151 -14.07 4.08 -18.87
N ALA A 152 -14.88 5.13 -18.73
CA ALA A 152 -14.39 6.49 -18.61
C ALA A 152 -13.83 6.81 -17.23
N GLU A 153 -14.45 6.25 -16.20
CA GLU A 153 -14.20 6.58 -14.80
C GLU A 153 -14.33 5.34 -13.91
N LEU A 154 -13.64 5.39 -12.77
CA LEU A 154 -13.65 4.37 -11.73
C LEU A 154 -13.79 5.07 -10.38
N SER A 155 -14.67 4.56 -9.50
CA SER A 155 -14.92 5.14 -8.19
C SER A 155 -14.45 4.22 -7.07
N PRO A 156 -13.98 4.77 -5.93
CA PRO A 156 -13.77 4.00 -4.72
C PRO A 156 -15.06 3.35 -4.23
N LEU A 157 -14.94 2.17 -3.61
CA LEU A 157 -16.08 1.43 -3.07
C LEU A 157 -16.76 2.14 -1.90
N ASP A 158 -16.02 2.95 -1.15
CA ASP A 158 -16.51 3.67 0.04
C ASP A 158 -17.06 5.07 -0.26
N ASP A 159 -16.79 5.62 -1.44
CA ASP A 159 -17.32 6.93 -1.82
C ASP A 159 -17.55 7.04 -3.35
N PRO A 160 -18.72 6.63 -3.83
CA PRO A 160 -19.03 6.68 -5.27
C PRO A 160 -19.16 8.10 -5.84
N ARG A 161 -19.12 9.15 -5.01
CA ARG A 161 -19.11 10.55 -5.46
C ARG A 161 -17.71 10.97 -5.92
N VAL A 162 -16.68 10.25 -5.52
CA VAL A 162 -15.33 10.42 -6.03
C VAL A 162 -15.17 9.56 -7.26
N THR A 163 -14.65 10.12 -8.34
CA THR A 163 -14.38 9.39 -9.57
C THR A 163 -12.98 9.72 -10.07
N TYR A 164 -12.34 8.73 -10.63
CA TYR A 164 -11.04 8.86 -11.27
C TYR A 164 -11.15 8.46 -12.74
N THR A 165 -10.83 9.37 -13.64
CA THR A 165 -10.43 9.02 -15.00
C THR A 165 -9.04 8.38 -14.97
N LYS A 166 -8.58 7.78 -16.08
CA LYS A 166 -7.19 7.28 -16.17
C LYS A 166 -6.17 8.34 -15.76
N HIS A 167 -6.26 9.55 -16.33
CA HIS A 167 -5.35 10.64 -15.99
C HIS A 167 -5.54 11.12 -14.54
N GLY A 168 -6.78 11.23 -14.09
CA GLY A 168 -7.09 11.63 -12.71
C GLY A 168 -6.48 10.68 -11.68
N LEU A 169 -6.43 9.38 -11.93
CA LEU A 169 -5.78 8.41 -11.03
C LEU A 169 -4.24 8.59 -11.04
N VAL A 170 -3.65 8.81 -12.22
CA VAL A 170 -2.20 9.12 -12.33
C VAL A 170 -1.86 10.41 -11.58
N ASP A 171 -2.68 11.46 -11.74
CA ASP A 171 -2.48 12.75 -11.07
C ASP A 171 -2.58 12.61 -9.55
N GLU A 172 -3.56 11.83 -9.06
CA GLU A 172 -3.72 11.61 -7.61
C GLU A 172 -2.56 10.79 -7.03
N LEU A 173 -2.10 9.74 -7.71
CA LEU A 173 -0.87 9.02 -7.34
C LEU A 173 0.36 9.94 -7.35
N THR A 174 0.50 10.77 -8.40
CA THR A 174 1.59 11.75 -8.47
C THR A 174 1.54 12.74 -7.32
N LYS A 175 0.35 13.13 -6.88
CA LYS A 175 0.15 13.99 -5.70
C LYS A 175 0.59 13.27 -4.42
N VAL A 176 0.27 11.99 -4.25
CA VAL A 176 0.78 11.17 -3.13
C VAL A 176 2.32 11.19 -3.14
N LEU A 177 2.97 10.96 -4.28
CA LEU A 177 4.42 11.04 -4.42
C LEU A 177 4.96 12.43 -4.05
N ARG A 178 4.30 13.50 -4.48
CA ARG A 178 4.72 14.89 -4.15
C ARG A 178 4.60 15.22 -2.68
N ILE A 179 3.61 14.66 -1.99
CA ILE A 179 3.40 14.85 -0.54
C ILE A 179 4.42 14.03 0.25
N PHE A 180 4.54 12.75 -0.04
CA PHE A 180 5.44 11.84 0.67
C PHE A 180 6.91 12.14 0.36
N ARG A 181 7.26 12.51 -0.88
CA ARG A 181 8.61 12.78 -1.37
C ARG A 181 9.53 11.57 -1.16
N PRO A 182 9.27 10.48 -1.86
CA PRO A 182 10.11 9.29 -1.77
C PRO A 182 11.51 9.52 -2.34
N ASP A 183 12.48 8.81 -1.78
CA ASP A 183 13.80 8.63 -2.37
C ASP A 183 13.81 7.37 -3.26
N ARG A 184 12.90 6.44 -2.99
CA ARG A 184 12.65 5.26 -3.82
C ARG A 184 11.15 4.98 -3.93
N VAL A 185 10.70 4.77 -5.17
CA VAL A 185 9.37 4.28 -5.51
C VAL A 185 9.48 2.82 -5.91
N ASN A 186 8.73 1.97 -5.25
CA ASN A 186 8.67 0.54 -5.46
C ASN A 186 7.29 0.17 -6.00
N ALA A 187 7.21 -0.67 -7.03
CA ALA A 187 5.95 -1.13 -7.60
C ALA A 187 6.05 -2.59 -8.03
N LEU A 188 4.92 -3.21 -8.38
CA LEU A 188 4.94 -4.49 -9.07
C LEU A 188 5.44 -4.32 -10.51
N ASP A 189 5.73 -5.43 -11.20
CA ASP A 189 6.26 -5.40 -12.56
C ASP A 189 5.17 -5.13 -13.60
N GLY A 190 5.29 -4.02 -14.31
CA GLY A 190 4.45 -3.62 -15.44
C GLY A 190 5.14 -3.73 -16.81
N THR A 191 6.25 -4.48 -16.95
CA THR A 191 7.03 -4.50 -18.19
C THR A 191 6.55 -5.49 -19.24
N GLY A 192 5.43 -6.17 -19.03
CA GLY A 192 4.84 -7.06 -20.02
C GLY A 192 5.53 -8.43 -20.16
N ARG A 193 6.46 -8.78 -19.27
CA ARG A 193 6.90 -10.18 -19.10
C ARG A 193 5.80 -11.03 -18.49
N ASN A 194 4.74 -10.39 -18.03
CA ASN A 194 3.50 -11.04 -17.69
C ASN A 194 2.68 -11.17 -18.95
N PRO A 195 2.30 -12.39 -19.26
CA PRO A 195 1.57 -12.62 -20.48
C PRO A 195 0.24 -11.88 -20.43
N VAL A 196 -0.23 -11.65 -21.60
CA VAL A 196 -1.54 -11.20 -22.00
C VAL A 196 -2.59 -11.46 -20.93
N PRO A 197 -3.39 -10.44 -20.53
CA PRO A 197 -4.51 -10.62 -19.63
C PRO A 197 -5.27 -11.89 -19.96
N CYS A 198 -5.54 -12.71 -18.95
CA CYS A 198 -6.26 -13.97 -19.14
C CYS A 198 -7.57 -13.70 -19.85
N LYS A 199 -7.64 -14.03 -21.13
CA LYS A 199 -8.91 -13.96 -21.85
C LYS A 199 -9.78 -15.16 -21.44
N PRO A 200 -11.02 -14.91 -21.01
CA PRO A 200 -11.97 -16.00 -20.79
C PRO A 200 -12.00 -16.93 -22.02
N GLY A 201 -11.79 -18.22 -21.81
CA GLY A 201 -11.87 -19.23 -22.85
C GLY A 201 -10.54 -19.73 -23.44
N ASN A 202 -9.37 -19.19 -23.05
CA ASN A 202 -8.09 -19.78 -23.43
C ASN A 202 -7.22 -20.11 -22.20
N PRO A 203 -7.46 -21.25 -21.55
CA PRO A 203 -6.73 -21.63 -20.33
C PRO A 203 -5.23 -21.90 -20.55
N ALA A 204 -4.80 -22.14 -21.78
CA ALA A 204 -3.41 -22.45 -22.09
C ALA A 204 -2.47 -21.24 -21.96
N VAL A 205 -3.00 -20.03 -22.09
CA VAL A 205 -2.21 -18.79 -22.05
C VAL A 205 -2.08 -18.23 -20.63
N CYS A 206 -2.95 -18.67 -19.72
CA CYS A 206 -3.12 -18.07 -18.40
C CYS A 206 -2.66 -18.96 -17.25
N ARG A 207 -2.16 -20.16 -17.51
CA ARG A 207 -1.85 -21.12 -16.45
C ARG A 207 -0.37 -21.42 -16.41
N VAL A 208 0.26 -21.01 -15.31
CA VAL A 208 1.53 -21.60 -14.92
C VAL A 208 1.23 -22.82 -14.05
N TYR A 209 1.62 -23.99 -14.53
CA TYR A 209 1.45 -25.22 -13.79
C TYR A 209 2.60 -25.44 -12.83
N TYR A 210 2.30 -25.57 -11.53
CA TYR A 210 3.27 -25.91 -10.51
C TYR A 210 3.21 -27.40 -10.21
N PRO A 211 4.18 -28.20 -10.68
CA PRO A 211 4.14 -29.65 -10.53
C PRO A 211 4.07 -30.12 -9.07
N ALA A 212 4.68 -29.36 -8.16
CA ALA A 212 4.74 -29.69 -6.74
C ALA A 212 3.38 -29.64 -6.04
N THR A 213 2.47 -28.77 -6.49
CA THR A 213 1.17 -28.58 -5.86
C THR A 213 0.01 -29.13 -6.66
N GLY A 214 0.25 -29.55 -7.91
CA GLY A 214 -0.80 -29.99 -8.84
C GLY A 214 -1.79 -28.90 -9.24
N ARG A 215 -1.54 -27.63 -8.82
CA ARG A 215 -2.42 -26.50 -9.10
C ARG A 215 -1.89 -25.71 -10.31
N ALA A 216 -2.79 -25.21 -11.13
CA ALA A 216 -2.48 -24.35 -12.25
C ALA A 216 -2.75 -22.89 -11.83
N TYR A 217 -1.74 -22.03 -11.95
CA TYR A 217 -1.84 -20.61 -11.62
C TYR A 217 -1.85 -19.76 -12.85
N LEU A 218 -2.50 -18.62 -12.72
CA LEU A 218 -2.48 -17.56 -13.69
C LEU A 218 -1.08 -16.94 -13.71
N SER A 219 -0.72 -16.35 -14.82
CA SER A 219 0.60 -15.77 -15.03
C SER A 219 0.89 -14.60 -14.06
N ASP A 220 -0.04 -13.70 -13.87
CA ASP A 220 -0.11 -12.72 -12.79
C ASP A 220 -1.53 -12.15 -12.74
N HIS A 221 -1.89 -11.46 -11.66
CA HIS A 221 -3.19 -10.84 -11.55
C HIS A 221 -3.27 -9.60 -12.44
N SER A 222 -4.43 -9.40 -13.09
CA SER A 222 -4.67 -8.21 -13.91
C SER A 222 -4.40 -6.91 -13.14
N ASP A 223 -4.86 -6.83 -11.89
CA ASP A 223 -4.64 -5.65 -11.06
C ASP A 223 -3.17 -5.42 -10.70
N HIS A 224 -2.35 -6.46 -10.54
CA HIS A 224 -0.90 -6.30 -10.35
C HIS A 224 -0.26 -5.58 -11.53
N TYR A 225 -0.60 -6.01 -12.73
CA TYR A 225 -0.09 -5.41 -13.95
C TYR A 225 -0.55 -3.95 -14.12
N TYR A 226 -1.85 -3.70 -13.95
CA TYR A 226 -2.38 -2.35 -14.18
C TYR A 226 -2.04 -1.38 -13.05
N SER A 227 -1.95 -1.82 -11.80
CA SER A 227 -1.42 -0.99 -10.71
C SER A 227 0.03 -0.58 -10.96
N ALA A 228 0.85 -1.50 -11.48
CA ALA A 228 2.22 -1.22 -11.85
C ALA A 228 2.32 -0.19 -13.00
N LEU A 229 1.42 -0.26 -13.99
CA LEU A 229 1.36 0.75 -15.07
C LEU A 229 0.97 2.13 -14.53
N PHE A 230 -0.03 2.23 -13.64
CA PHE A 230 -0.40 3.48 -12.99
C PHE A 230 0.75 4.04 -12.14
N ALA A 231 1.42 3.19 -11.36
CA ALA A 231 2.60 3.59 -10.58
C ALA A 231 3.73 4.12 -11.46
N ARG A 232 3.98 3.49 -12.60
CA ARG A 232 5.02 3.88 -13.57
C ARG A 232 4.70 5.22 -14.23
N GLU A 233 3.45 5.48 -14.59
CA GLU A 233 3.06 6.78 -15.12
C GLU A 233 3.18 7.88 -14.06
N ALA A 234 2.73 7.62 -12.84
CA ALA A 234 2.85 8.57 -11.73
C ALA A 234 4.31 8.86 -11.36
N HIS A 235 5.17 7.82 -11.33
CA HIS A 235 6.61 7.96 -11.16
C HIS A 235 7.23 8.85 -12.24
N SER A 236 6.86 8.63 -13.49
CA SER A 236 7.36 9.44 -14.61
C SER A 236 6.92 10.90 -14.53
N ALA A 237 5.74 11.18 -14.00
CA ALA A 237 5.23 12.52 -13.74
C ALA A 237 5.81 13.19 -12.49
N TYR A 238 6.43 12.40 -11.59
CA TYR A 238 7.08 12.88 -10.39
C TYR A 238 8.51 13.31 -10.67
N GLN A 239 8.72 14.56 -11.03
CA GLN A 239 9.97 15.12 -11.57
C GLN A 239 11.09 15.37 -10.53
N ARG A 240 11.05 14.73 -9.36
CA ARG A 240 12.13 14.84 -8.38
C ARG A 240 13.10 13.67 -8.53
N PRO A 241 14.40 13.84 -8.19
CA PRO A 241 15.33 12.73 -8.16
C PRO A 241 14.87 11.64 -7.19
N HIS A 242 14.74 10.42 -7.67
CA HIS A 242 14.40 9.23 -6.90
C HIS A 242 14.78 7.98 -7.71
N GLN A 243 14.78 6.84 -7.04
CA GLN A 243 14.94 5.54 -7.69
C GLN A 243 13.57 4.93 -7.98
N PHE A 244 13.45 4.17 -9.06
CA PHE A 244 12.27 3.34 -9.32
C PHE A 244 12.69 1.88 -9.37
N GLN A 245 12.01 1.04 -8.62
CA GLN A 245 12.27 -0.39 -8.52
C GLN A 245 10.98 -1.17 -8.73
N SER A 246 11.05 -2.25 -9.50
CA SER A 246 9.91 -3.15 -9.73
C SER A 246 10.16 -4.51 -9.08
N TYR A 247 9.10 -5.14 -8.59
CA TYR A 247 9.11 -6.47 -8.01
C TYR A 247 8.22 -7.41 -8.82
N ARG A 248 8.66 -8.64 -8.95
CA ARG A 248 7.86 -9.68 -9.58
C ARG A 248 6.74 -10.10 -8.65
N GLY A 249 5.55 -10.29 -9.22
CA GLY A 249 4.36 -10.79 -8.53
C GLY A 249 4.33 -12.32 -8.48
N TYR A 250 3.20 -12.92 -8.83
CA TYR A 250 3.00 -14.37 -8.76
C TYR A 250 4.03 -15.19 -9.55
N ASN A 251 4.52 -14.67 -10.65
CA ASN A 251 5.55 -15.34 -11.47
C ASN A 251 6.91 -15.49 -10.75
N SER A 252 7.13 -14.85 -9.61
CA SER A 252 8.31 -15.10 -8.77
C SER A 252 8.37 -16.52 -8.23
N ALA A 253 7.24 -17.20 -8.11
CA ALA A 253 7.16 -18.60 -7.72
C ALA A 253 7.87 -19.57 -8.67
N LEU A 254 8.14 -19.14 -9.92
CA LEU A 254 8.91 -19.92 -10.91
C LEU A 254 10.41 -19.91 -10.66
N GLU A 255 10.89 -18.98 -9.84
CA GLU A 255 12.31 -18.84 -9.53
C GLU A 255 12.69 -19.67 -8.28
N PRO A 256 13.96 -19.98 -8.07
CA PRO A 256 14.42 -20.62 -6.83
C PRO A 256 14.12 -19.77 -5.59
N PRO A 257 13.97 -20.35 -4.38
CA PRO A 257 14.04 -19.59 -3.14
C PRO A 257 15.31 -18.73 -3.06
N ASN A 258 15.21 -17.47 -2.62
CA ASN A 258 16.33 -16.54 -2.65
C ASN A 258 16.49 -15.66 -1.41
N ILE A 259 15.64 -15.84 -0.40
CA ILE A 259 15.78 -15.16 0.89
C ILE A 259 16.37 -16.14 1.93
N SER A 260 17.05 -15.62 2.95
CA SER A 260 17.63 -16.46 4.02
C SER A 260 16.53 -17.04 4.91
N ASP A 261 16.84 -18.14 5.60
CA ASP A 261 15.90 -18.78 6.53
C ASP A 261 15.38 -17.81 7.60
N SER A 262 16.25 -16.95 8.14
CA SER A 262 15.83 -15.94 9.12
C SER A 262 14.87 -14.92 8.53
N ALA A 263 15.12 -14.44 7.32
CA ALA A 263 14.24 -13.51 6.62
C ALA A 263 12.91 -14.16 6.23
N PHE A 264 12.95 -15.45 5.87
CA PHE A 264 11.73 -16.23 5.63
C PHE A 264 10.87 -16.33 6.90
N LEU A 265 11.44 -16.74 8.02
CA LEU A 265 10.71 -16.86 9.29
C LEU A 265 10.09 -15.53 9.75
N GLU A 266 10.80 -14.42 9.53
CA GLU A 266 10.25 -13.10 9.83
C GLU A 266 9.11 -12.71 8.87
N LYS A 267 9.29 -12.94 7.57
CA LYS A 267 8.27 -12.69 6.54
C LYS A 267 7.03 -13.53 6.77
N GLU A 268 7.20 -14.81 7.11
CA GLU A 268 6.10 -15.72 7.43
C GLU A 268 5.30 -15.25 8.64
N ARG A 269 5.96 -14.84 9.74
CA ARG A 269 5.26 -14.30 10.91
C ARG A 269 4.45 -13.04 10.60
N VAL A 270 5.00 -12.15 9.78
CA VAL A 270 4.30 -10.94 9.35
C VAL A 270 3.08 -11.29 8.51
N PHE A 271 3.24 -12.23 7.58
CA PHE A 271 2.13 -12.71 6.76
C PHE A 271 1.07 -13.44 7.59
N GLN A 272 1.49 -14.22 8.59
CA GLN A 272 0.57 -14.86 9.53
C GLN A 272 -0.32 -13.85 10.25
N THR A 273 0.27 -12.75 10.75
CA THR A 273 -0.51 -11.69 11.41
C THR A 273 -1.56 -11.09 10.47
N TYR A 274 -1.23 -10.92 9.17
CA TYR A 274 -2.22 -10.53 8.18
C TYR A 274 -3.30 -11.61 7.99
N ALA A 275 -2.88 -12.87 7.82
CA ALA A 275 -3.76 -14.01 7.52
C ALA A 275 -4.80 -14.27 8.63
N GLU A 276 -4.47 -13.98 9.90
CA GLU A 276 -5.41 -14.06 11.02
C GLU A 276 -6.64 -13.14 10.86
N HIS A 277 -6.57 -12.15 9.97
CA HIS A 277 -7.65 -11.23 9.67
C HIS A 277 -8.40 -11.55 8.36
N ASP A 278 -7.77 -12.25 7.41
CA ASP A 278 -8.35 -12.53 6.08
C ASP A 278 -8.97 -13.93 6.04
N ASP A 279 -10.29 -14.02 6.07
CA ASP A 279 -11.05 -15.29 6.06
C ASP A 279 -10.93 -16.11 4.78
N ARG A 280 -10.24 -15.58 3.75
CA ARG A 280 -9.92 -16.33 2.54
C ARG A 280 -8.63 -17.14 2.66
N ILE A 281 -7.84 -16.84 3.67
CA ILE A 281 -6.63 -17.58 3.96
C ILE A 281 -7.00 -18.67 4.96
N ASP A 282 -7.53 -19.79 4.47
CA ASP A 282 -7.95 -20.92 5.28
C ASP A 282 -6.76 -21.66 5.94
N ASP A 283 -5.56 -21.18 5.69
CA ASP A 283 -4.32 -21.84 6.00
C ASP A 283 -3.66 -21.21 7.23
N HIS A 284 -3.44 -22.04 8.24
CA HIS A 284 -2.70 -21.65 9.43
C HIS A 284 -1.27 -22.20 9.37
N PRO A 285 -0.31 -21.51 10.00
CA PRO A 285 1.07 -21.99 10.01
C PRO A 285 1.20 -23.41 10.57
N PRO A 286 2.07 -24.23 9.98
CA PRO A 286 2.85 -23.85 8.79
C PRO A 286 1.92 -23.72 7.59
N PHE A 287 1.99 -22.55 6.91
CA PHE A 287 1.23 -22.38 5.68
C PHE A 287 1.51 -23.52 4.74
N ASP A 288 0.47 -23.96 4.00
CA ASP A 288 0.64 -25.00 3.00
C ASP A 288 1.67 -24.59 1.94
N ASP A 289 2.02 -25.51 1.09
CA ASP A 289 2.98 -25.26 0.00
C ASP A 289 2.57 -24.08 -0.91
N PHE A 290 1.33 -23.60 -0.82
CA PHE A 290 0.83 -22.53 -1.68
C PHE A 290 1.46 -21.17 -1.35
N TYR A 291 1.36 -20.68 -0.11
CA TYR A 291 1.93 -19.38 0.27
C TYR A 291 3.46 -19.44 0.34
N HIS A 292 4.05 -20.58 0.65
CA HIS A 292 5.50 -20.79 0.61
C HIS A 292 6.09 -20.52 -0.78
N LEU A 293 5.29 -20.62 -1.85
CA LEU A 293 5.75 -20.25 -3.20
C LEU A 293 6.25 -18.80 -3.26
N TRP A 294 5.69 -17.89 -2.46
CA TRP A 294 6.08 -16.48 -2.43
C TRP A 294 6.81 -16.10 -1.15
N LEU A 295 6.48 -16.70 -0.02
CA LEU A 295 7.13 -16.40 1.25
C LEU A 295 8.63 -16.69 1.24
N LEU A 296 9.07 -17.69 0.49
CA LEU A 296 10.49 -18.04 0.30
C LEU A 296 11.23 -17.14 -0.71
N ARG A 297 10.56 -16.16 -1.30
CA ARG A 297 11.08 -15.41 -2.46
C ARG A 297 10.84 -13.91 -2.35
N GLN A 298 11.78 -13.17 -2.93
CA GLN A 298 11.62 -11.76 -3.26
C GLN A 298 12.48 -11.48 -4.50
N TYR A 299 11.87 -11.10 -5.60
CA TYR A 299 12.57 -10.86 -6.85
C TYR A 299 12.27 -9.49 -7.40
N GLU A 300 13.36 -8.75 -7.67
CA GLU A 300 13.28 -7.55 -8.49
C GLU A 300 13.04 -7.93 -9.96
N ALA A 301 12.20 -7.16 -10.64
CA ALA A 301 12.06 -7.24 -12.08
C ALA A 301 13.23 -6.48 -12.75
N ARG A 302 13.84 -7.08 -13.75
CA ARG A 302 14.97 -6.52 -14.51
C ARG A 302 14.51 -5.91 -15.82
#